data_6934a6335683396d1b38e651672cfe7b
#
_entry.id   6934a6335683396d1b38e651672cfe7b
#
_cell.length_a   1.000
_cell.length_b   1.000
_cell.length_c   1.000
_cell.angle_alpha   90.00
_cell.angle_beta   90.00
_cell.angle_gamma   90.00
#
_symmetry.space_group_name_H-M   'P 1'
#
loop_
_entity.id
_entity.type
_entity.pdbx_description
1 polymer ?
#
loop_
_entity_poly.entity_id
_entity_poly.type
_entity_poly.pdbx_seq_one_letter_code
_entity_poly.pdbx_strand_id
1 'polypeptide(L)'
;IYDTRYRVLQKILSEFQQGIAKTGHAFALLYEKMLDWIEEANGRQLIIVLDEIDMVKDLDSLLYTLTRANDDIKKGGVSLIGISNKVNFKQRLDSRSKSSLSEEELVFQPYNAEQLKGILLQRTEKAFAQNIVGEDALNLAAAIAARENGDARYALNLLIRAGEMAEQKNLQKISDKEVEQARKHAEEDKVAEIISSLPEHQRMALYAIALLGEAKYIRLVEEGGEKFYFSGEVYERYCNQIKKL
;
A
#
# COMPACT_ATOMS: atom_id res chain seq x y z
N ILE A 1 12.41 -4.01 8.01
CA ILE A 1 12.34 -3.16 6.80
C ILE A 1 13.76 -2.94 6.31
N TYR A 2 14.04 -3.22 5.04
CA TYR A 2 15.35 -3.07 4.41
C TYR A 2 15.38 -1.74 3.66
N ASP A 3 15.46 -0.65 4.41
CA ASP A 3 15.28 0.74 3.95
C ASP A 3 16.58 1.44 3.52
N THR A 4 17.71 0.73 3.53
CA THR A 4 19.01 1.26 3.10
C THR A 4 19.76 0.25 2.21
N ARG A 5 20.61 0.74 1.29
CA ARG A 5 21.43 -0.11 0.43
C ARG A 5 22.25 -1.14 1.21
N TYR A 6 22.75 -0.76 2.40
CA TYR A 6 23.51 -1.67 3.26
C TYR A 6 22.65 -2.86 3.71
N ARG A 7 21.44 -2.59 4.22
CA ARG A 7 20.52 -3.64 4.68
C ARG A 7 20.01 -4.52 3.55
N VAL A 8 19.79 -3.92 2.38
CA VAL A 8 19.39 -4.68 1.19
C VAL A 8 20.49 -5.66 0.79
N LEU A 9 21.74 -5.19 0.66
CA LEU A 9 22.87 -6.03 0.28
C LEU A 9 23.17 -7.11 1.33
N GLN A 10 23.09 -6.76 2.61
CA GLN A 10 23.22 -7.71 3.72
C GLN A 10 22.14 -8.80 3.66
N LYS A 11 20.89 -8.43 3.38
CA LYS A 11 19.80 -9.40 3.22
C LYS A 11 20.04 -10.32 2.04
N ILE A 12 20.42 -9.79 0.89
CA ILE A 12 20.77 -10.58 -0.29
C ILE A 12 21.82 -11.64 0.06
N LEU A 13 22.92 -11.23 0.68
CA LEU A 13 23.98 -12.15 1.07
C LEU A 13 23.55 -13.18 2.10
N SER A 14 22.70 -12.82 3.05
CA SER A 14 22.20 -13.72 4.10
C SER A 14 21.36 -14.88 3.56
N GLU A 15 20.83 -14.77 2.34
CA GLU A 15 20.04 -15.84 1.72
C GLU A 15 20.92 -17.00 1.20
N PHE A 16 22.16 -16.74 0.86
CA PHE A 16 23.04 -17.77 0.30
C PHE A 16 24.36 -17.98 1.05
N GLN A 17 24.74 -17.10 1.98
CA GLN A 17 25.88 -17.31 2.88
C GLN A 17 25.43 -17.38 4.34
N GLN A 18 25.55 -18.58 4.94
CA GLN A 18 25.35 -18.75 6.36
C GLN A 18 26.49 -18.10 7.17
N GLY A 19 26.18 -17.43 8.26
CA GLY A 19 27.17 -16.90 9.19
C GLY A 19 27.64 -15.45 8.94
N ILE A 20 27.01 -14.70 8.03
CA ILE A 20 27.27 -13.26 7.91
C ILE A 20 26.72 -12.56 9.19
N ALA A 21 27.60 -11.98 9.97
CA ALA A 21 27.22 -11.25 11.16
C ALA A 21 26.24 -10.11 10.79
N LYS A 22 25.21 -9.90 11.63
CA LYS A 22 24.17 -8.88 11.39
C LYS A 22 24.68 -7.44 11.40
N THR A 23 25.89 -7.19 11.90
CA THR A 23 26.48 -5.85 12.02
C THR A 23 28.01 -5.94 11.92
N GLY A 24 28.68 -4.82 11.59
CA GLY A 24 30.13 -4.69 11.67
C GLY A 24 30.89 -4.88 10.36
N HIS A 25 30.21 -5.16 9.25
CA HIS A 25 30.87 -5.23 7.94
C HIS A 25 30.85 -3.88 7.22
N ALA A 26 31.96 -3.52 6.56
CA ALA A 26 31.92 -2.41 5.62
C ALA A 26 31.07 -2.77 4.40
N PHE A 27 30.39 -1.78 3.79
CA PHE A 27 29.57 -1.99 2.59
C PHE A 27 30.39 -2.61 1.45
N ALA A 28 31.64 -2.13 1.24
CA ALA A 28 32.54 -2.66 0.22
C ALA A 28 32.79 -4.16 0.40
N LEU A 29 33.02 -4.62 1.63
CA LEU A 29 33.22 -6.04 1.90
C LEU A 29 31.99 -6.91 1.57
N LEU A 30 30.79 -6.38 1.85
CA LEU A 30 29.56 -7.09 1.47
C LEU A 30 29.40 -7.17 -0.05
N TYR A 31 29.76 -6.09 -0.74
CA TYR A 31 29.72 -6.03 -2.19
C TYR A 31 30.71 -7.03 -2.81
N GLU A 32 31.97 -7.01 -2.39
CA GLU A 32 33.00 -7.97 -2.83
C GLU A 32 32.55 -9.42 -2.61
N LYS A 33 32.03 -9.75 -1.43
CA LYS A 33 31.51 -11.10 -1.17
C LYS A 33 30.36 -11.51 -2.08
N MET A 34 29.55 -10.57 -2.50
CA MET A 34 28.48 -10.84 -3.48
C MET A 34 29.08 -11.15 -4.85
N LEU A 35 30.08 -10.38 -5.29
CA LEU A 35 30.76 -10.63 -6.56
C LEU A 35 31.48 -11.97 -6.56
N ASP A 36 32.25 -12.28 -5.49
CA ASP A 36 32.94 -13.56 -5.33
C ASP A 36 31.98 -14.74 -5.41
N TRP A 37 30.83 -14.63 -4.70
CA TRP A 37 29.81 -15.68 -4.74
C TRP A 37 29.21 -15.87 -6.14
N ILE A 38 29.03 -14.79 -6.89
CA ILE A 38 28.53 -14.87 -8.28
C ILE A 38 29.56 -15.54 -9.19
N GLU A 39 30.84 -15.22 -9.06
CA GLU A 39 31.91 -15.78 -9.89
C GLU A 39 32.25 -17.23 -9.60
N GLU A 40 31.92 -17.72 -8.39
CA GLU A 40 32.10 -19.12 -8.02
C GLU A 40 31.34 -20.07 -8.97
N ALA A 41 31.78 -21.34 -9.05
CA ALA A 41 31.12 -22.41 -9.79
C ALA A 41 30.81 -22.10 -11.28
N ASN A 42 31.77 -21.48 -11.99
CA ASN A 42 31.65 -21.05 -13.39
C ASN A 42 30.71 -19.87 -13.69
N GLY A 43 30.35 -19.11 -12.67
CA GLY A 43 29.47 -17.94 -12.76
C GLY A 43 28.01 -18.28 -12.51
N ARG A 44 27.39 -17.52 -11.61
CA ARG A 44 25.96 -17.63 -11.27
C ARG A 44 25.20 -16.45 -11.84
N GLN A 45 23.93 -16.64 -12.10
CA GLN A 45 23.01 -15.55 -12.40
C GLN A 45 22.23 -15.22 -11.12
N LEU A 46 22.47 -14.00 -10.60
CA LEU A 46 21.75 -13.48 -9.43
C LEU A 46 20.59 -12.61 -9.91
N ILE A 47 19.37 -13.04 -9.63
CA ILE A 47 18.16 -12.25 -9.89
C ILE A 47 17.70 -11.64 -8.55
N ILE A 48 17.72 -10.32 -8.47
CA ILE A 48 17.31 -9.57 -7.30
C ILE A 48 15.94 -8.95 -7.58
N VAL A 49 14.94 -9.31 -6.76
CA VAL A 49 13.60 -8.71 -6.82
C VAL A 49 13.44 -7.79 -5.62
N LEU A 50 13.25 -6.50 -5.86
CA LEU A 50 13.02 -5.49 -4.84
C LEU A 50 11.56 -5.00 -4.95
N ASP A 51 10.73 -5.46 -4.03
CA ASP A 51 9.37 -4.94 -3.88
C ASP A 51 9.40 -3.64 -3.07
N GLU A 52 8.50 -2.71 -3.41
CA GLU A 52 8.45 -1.36 -2.83
C GLU A 52 9.80 -0.62 -2.91
N ILE A 53 10.47 -0.74 -4.04
CA ILE A 53 11.83 -0.18 -4.25
C ILE A 53 11.92 1.32 -3.93
N ASP A 54 10.83 2.05 -4.08
CA ASP A 54 10.73 3.49 -3.79
C ASP A 54 10.78 3.83 -2.28
N MET A 55 10.74 2.83 -1.40
CA MET A 55 10.90 2.98 0.05
C MET A 55 12.37 2.98 0.50
N VAL A 56 13.31 2.63 -0.39
CA VAL A 56 14.74 2.65 -0.07
C VAL A 56 15.25 4.09 -0.05
N LYS A 57 15.83 4.51 1.07
CA LYS A 57 16.26 5.90 1.31
C LYS A 57 17.42 6.35 0.41
N ASP A 58 18.38 5.47 0.16
CA ASP A 58 19.56 5.69 -0.67
C ASP A 58 19.48 4.91 -1.98
N LEU A 59 18.30 4.95 -2.62
CA LEU A 59 17.96 4.18 -3.82
C LEU A 59 18.93 4.40 -4.98
N ASP A 60 19.27 5.65 -5.25
CA ASP A 60 20.22 5.99 -6.34
C ASP A 60 21.54 5.24 -6.18
N SER A 61 22.09 5.26 -4.96
CA SER A 61 23.35 4.55 -4.67
C SER A 61 23.21 3.03 -4.78
N LEU A 62 22.05 2.48 -4.38
CA LEU A 62 21.78 1.04 -4.51
C LEU A 62 21.68 0.64 -5.97
N LEU A 63 20.87 1.34 -6.75
CA LEU A 63 20.69 1.08 -8.18
C LEU A 63 22.01 1.18 -8.94
N TYR A 64 22.73 2.27 -8.72
CA TYR A 64 24.05 2.47 -9.33
C TYR A 64 25.02 1.33 -9.00
N THR A 65 25.05 0.85 -7.75
CA THR A 65 25.92 -0.25 -7.35
C THR A 65 25.51 -1.57 -8.02
N LEU A 66 24.23 -1.90 -8.02
CA LEU A 66 23.74 -3.18 -8.55
C LEU A 66 23.79 -3.24 -10.08
N THR A 67 23.47 -2.14 -10.77
CA THR A 67 23.51 -2.09 -12.23
C THR A 67 24.94 -2.19 -12.78
N ARG A 68 25.92 -1.65 -12.05
CA ARG A 68 27.33 -1.73 -12.44
C ARG A 68 28.05 -2.98 -11.95
N ALA A 69 27.42 -3.80 -11.14
CA ALA A 69 28.02 -5.06 -10.70
C ALA A 69 28.46 -5.94 -11.89
N ASN A 70 27.73 -5.87 -13.00
CA ASN A 70 28.07 -6.61 -14.21
C ASN A 70 29.35 -6.11 -14.89
N ASP A 71 29.80 -4.88 -14.64
CA ASP A 71 31.07 -4.35 -15.14
C ASP A 71 32.27 -4.98 -14.39
N ASP A 72 32.04 -5.34 -13.10
CA ASP A 72 33.05 -5.92 -12.22
C ASP A 72 33.11 -7.46 -12.29
N ILE A 73 32.02 -8.10 -12.76
CA ILE A 73 31.91 -9.57 -12.86
C ILE A 73 32.49 -10.10 -14.16
N LYS A 74 33.38 -11.08 -14.06
CA LYS A 74 33.97 -11.77 -15.23
C LYS A 74 33.13 -12.94 -15.74
N LYS A 75 32.42 -13.64 -14.83
CA LYS A 75 31.57 -14.77 -15.14
C LYS A 75 30.32 -14.72 -14.28
N GLY A 76 29.18 -14.88 -14.88
CA GLY A 76 27.88 -14.75 -14.21
C GLY A 76 27.24 -13.39 -14.47
N GLY A 77 26.33 -12.95 -13.63
CA GLY A 77 25.68 -11.65 -13.77
C GLY A 77 24.64 -11.34 -12.70
N VAL A 78 24.24 -10.06 -12.66
CA VAL A 78 23.17 -9.56 -11.78
C VAL A 78 22.06 -9.01 -12.65
N SER A 79 20.83 -9.44 -12.38
CA SER A 79 19.60 -8.87 -12.94
C SER A 79 18.75 -8.30 -11.83
N LEU A 80 18.20 -7.11 -12.05
CA LEU A 80 17.38 -6.40 -11.07
C LEU A 80 15.95 -6.26 -11.57
N ILE A 81 14.97 -6.63 -10.73
CA ILE A 81 13.56 -6.39 -10.94
C ILE A 81 13.09 -5.46 -9.83
N GLY A 82 12.75 -4.23 -10.16
CA GLY A 82 12.19 -3.26 -9.21
C GLY A 82 10.68 -3.17 -9.36
N ILE A 83 9.95 -3.26 -8.24
CA ILE A 83 8.48 -3.13 -8.20
C ILE A 83 8.15 -1.88 -7.38
N SER A 84 7.31 -1.00 -7.93
CA SER A 84 6.85 0.21 -7.24
C SER A 84 5.40 0.51 -7.56
N ASN A 85 4.68 1.00 -6.57
CA ASN A 85 3.32 1.53 -6.72
C ASN A 85 3.31 3.00 -7.19
N LYS A 86 4.48 3.64 -7.29
CA LYS A 86 4.60 5.05 -7.69
C LYS A 86 5.05 5.15 -9.14
N VAL A 87 4.13 5.47 -10.03
CA VAL A 87 4.42 5.62 -11.48
C VAL A 87 5.59 6.59 -11.73
N ASN A 88 5.70 7.64 -10.94
CA ASN A 88 6.70 8.69 -11.12
C ASN A 88 7.98 8.48 -10.29
N PHE A 89 8.22 7.29 -9.70
CA PHE A 89 9.39 7.11 -8.84
C PHE A 89 10.71 7.35 -9.56
N LYS A 90 10.79 7.02 -10.85
CA LYS A 90 11.98 7.25 -11.71
C LYS A 90 12.35 8.72 -11.85
N GLN A 91 11.37 9.63 -11.77
CA GLN A 91 11.65 11.07 -11.87
C GLN A 91 12.49 11.57 -10.69
N ARG A 92 12.45 10.88 -9.55
CA ARG A 92 13.22 11.20 -8.34
C ARG A 92 14.68 10.71 -8.40
N LEU A 93 14.96 9.78 -9.30
CA LEU A 93 16.32 9.25 -9.46
C LEU A 93 17.25 10.34 -10.05
N ASP A 94 18.49 10.32 -9.63
CA ASP A 94 19.52 11.18 -10.19
C ASP A 94 19.84 10.81 -11.67
N SER A 95 20.50 11.70 -12.38
CA SER A 95 20.85 11.50 -13.78
C SER A 95 21.83 10.34 -14.00
N ARG A 96 22.65 10.04 -13.00
CA ARG A 96 23.65 8.97 -13.03
C ARG A 96 22.99 7.61 -12.94
N SER A 97 22.06 7.45 -12.00
CA SER A 97 21.26 6.23 -11.84
C SER A 97 20.36 5.97 -13.04
N LYS A 98 19.73 7.03 -13.58
CA LYS A 98 18.93 6.92 -14.82
C LYS A 98 19.77 6.44 -16.02
N SER A 99 20.98 6.94 -16.18
CA SER A 99 21.83 6.54 -17.29
C SER A 99 22.36 5.11 -17.18
N SER A 100 22.53 4.61 -15.94
CA SER A 100 22.99 3.23 -15.71
C SER A 100 21.87 2.19 -15.78
N LEU A 101 20.62 2.63 -15.64
CA LEU A 101 19.44 1.79 -15.71
C LEU A 101 19.02 1.60 -17.17
N SER A 102 19.54 0.67 -17.90
CA SER A 102 18.98 0.28 -19.22
C SER A 102 17.72 -0.57 -18.99
N GLU A 103 16.67 0.05 -18.37
CA GLU A 103 15.49 -0.66 -17.90
C GLU A 103 14.46 -0.92 -18.99
N GLU A 104 13.81 -2.07 -18.89
CA GLU A 104 12.51 -2.34 -19.51
C GLU A 104 11.41 -2.06 -18.51
N GLU A 105 10.44 -1.25 -18.89
CA GLU A 105 9.33 -0.87 -18.00
C GLU A 105 8.05 -1.63 -18.37
N LEU A 106 7.49 -2.30 -17.38
CA LEU A 106 6.21 -2.98 -17.49
C LEU A 106 5.17 -2.34 -16.55
N VAL A 107 4.16 -1.70 -17.13
CA VAL A 107 3.10 -1.05 -16.36
C VAL A 107 1.90 -1.98 -16.24
N PHE A 108 1.56 -2.36 -15.00
CA PHE A 108 0.36 -3.11 -14.70
C PHE A 108 -0.80 -2.15 -14.48
N GLN A 109 -1.77 -2.20 -15.37
CA GLN A 109 -2.99 -1.39 -15.26
C GLN A 109 -3.87 -1.89 -14.11
N PRO A 110 -4.65 -1.00 -13.46
CA PRO A 110 -5.69 -1.41 -12.52
C PRO A 110 -6.65 -2.42 -13.15
N TYR A 111 -7.12 -3.37 -12.36
CA TYR A 111 -8.09 -4.35 -12.84
C TYR A 111 -9.44 -3.71 -13.15
N ASN A 112 -10.07 -4.14 -14.23
CA ASN A 112 -11.47 -3.80 -14.52
C ASN A 112 -12.43 -4.72 -13.74
N ALA A 113 -13.73 -4.41 -13.77
CA ALA A 113 -14.75 -5.15 -13.02
C ALA A 113 -14.84 -6.64 -13.42
N GLU A 114 -14.66 -6.96 -14.70
CA GLU A 114 -14.71 -8.34 -15.21
C GLU A 114 -13.52 -9.16 -14.70
N GLN A 115 -12.32 -8.59 -14.76
CA GLN A 115 -11.12 -9.23 -14.21
C GLN A 115 -11.22 -9.44 -12.69
N LEU A 116 -11.72 -8.42 -11.96
CA LEU A 116 -11.96 -8.55 -10.52
C LEU A 116 -13.00 -9.62 -10.22
N LYS A 117 -14.11 -9.70 -10.96
CA LYS A 117 -15.09 -10.78 -10.82
C LYS A 117 -14.43 -12.16 -10.97
N GLY A 118 -13.59 -12.34 -12.00
CA GLY A 118 -12.86 -13.59 -12.22
C GLY A 118 -11.93 -13.95 -11.05
N ILE A 119 -11.20 -12.96 -10.52
CA ILE A 119 -10.32 -13.13 -9.34
C ILE A 119 -11.15 -13.50 -8.10
N LEU A 120 -12.25 -12.80 -7.86
CA LEU A 120 -13.13 -13.04 -6.71
C LEU A 120 -13.75 -14.44 -6.77
N LEU A 121 -14.21 -14.87 -7.95
CA LEU A 121 -14.79 -16.20 -8.14
C LEU A 121 -13.81 -17.31 -7.72
N GLN A 122 -12.57 -17.26 -8.24
CA GLN A 122 -11.53 -18.24 -7.89
C GLN A 122 -11.19 -18.25 -6.39
N ARG A 123 -11.27 -17.12 -5.73
CA ARG A 123 -10.95 -16.99 -4.30
C ARG A 123 -12.11 -17.43 -3.42
N THR A 124 -13.33 -17.12 -3.80
CA THR A 124 -14.53 -17.52 -3.05
C THR A 124 -14.75 -19.03 -3.07
N GLU A 125 -14.47 -19.71 -4.18
CA GLU A 125 -14.51 -21.17 -4.26
C GLU A 125 -13.59 -21.87 -3.25
N LYS A 126 -12.49 -21.22 -2.85
CA LYS A 126 -11.53 -21.77 -1.90
C LYS A 126 -11.77 -21.33 -0.45
N ALA A 127 -12.37 -20.16 -0.26
CA ALA A 127 -12.46 -19.51 1.05
C ALA A 127 -13.85 -19.66 1.70
N PHE A 128 -14.91 -19.84 0.90
CA PHE A 128 -16.28 -19.94 1.38
C PHE A 128 -16.85 -21.34 1.13
N ALA A 129 -17.85 -21.73 1.91
CA ALA A 129 -18.60 -22.94 1.60
C ALA A 129 -19.39 -22.77 0.29
N GLN A 130 -19.71 -23.90 -0.34
CA GLN A 130 -20.36 -23.87 -1.66
C GLN A 130 -21.68 -23.09 -1.66
N ASN A 131 -21.88 -22.29 -2.68
CA ASN A 131 -23.11 -21.52 -2.92
C ASN A 131 -23.49 -20.47 -1.84
N ILE A 132 -22.58 -20.12 -0.93
CA ILE A 132 -22.85 -19.06 0.05
C ILE A 132 -22.74 -17.67 -0.57
N VAL A 133 -21.76 -17.42 -1.42
CA VAL A 133 -21.59 -16.11 -2.07
C VAL A 133 -22.47 -16.03 -3.31
N GLY A 134 -23.41 -15.09 -3.31
CA GLY A 134 -24.27 -14.83 -4.46
C GLY A 134 -23.53 -14.21 -5.64
N GLU A 135 -24.00 -14.44 -6.84
CA GLU A 135 -23.42 -13.81 -8.04
C GLU A 135 -23.61 -12.29 -8.04
N ASP A 136 -24.69 -11.79 -7.47
CA ASP A 136 -24.98 -10.38 -7.21
C ASP A 136 -23.95 -9.75 -6.26
N ALA A 137 -23.58 -10.43 -5.19
CA ALA A 137 -22.52 -10.01 -4.27
C ALA A 137 -21.16 -9.92 -4.98
N LEU A 138 -20.79 -10.92 -5.77
CA LEU A 138 -19.56 -10.91 -6.56
C LEU A 138 -19.51 -9.74 -7.55
N ASN A 139 -20.60 -9.54 -8.28
CA ASN A 139 -20.70 -8.46 -9.25
C ASN A 139 -20.60 -7.10 -8.59
N LEU A 140 -21.28 -6.89 -7.48
CA LEU A 140 -21.25 -5.62 -6.75
C LEU A 140 -19.86 -5.35 -6.16
N ALA A 141 -19.23 -6.34 -5.49
CA ALA A 141 -17.90 -6.18 -4.94
C ALA A 141 -16.85 -5.84 -6.02
N ALA A 142 -16.93 -6.52 -7.18
CA ALA A 142 -16.07 -6.23 -8.32
C ALA A 142 -16.30 -4.83 -8.90
N ALA A 143 -17.56 -4.40 -9.04
CA ALA A 143 -17.90 -3.08 -9.55
C ALA A 143 -17.44 -1.95 -8.61
N ILE A 144 -17.64 -2.11 -7.30
CA ILE A 144 -17.16 -1.15 -6.29
C ILE A 144 -15.63 -1.02 -6.35
N ALA A 145 -14.90 -2.13 -6.33
CA ALA A 145 -13.45 -2.11 -6.34
C ALA A 145 -12.87 -1.56 -7.65
N ALA A 146 -13.49 -1.86 -8.79
CA ALA A 146 -13.10 -1.30 -10.09
C ALA A 146 -13.26 0.23 -10.13
N ARG A 147 -14.32 0.75 -9.50
CA ARG A 147 -14.58 2.19 -9.42
C ARG A 147 -13.61 2.91 -8.49
N GLU A 148 -13.19 2.26 -7.41
CA GLU A 148 -12.25 2.84 -6.46
C GLU A 148 -10.84 2.96 -7.06
N ASN A 149 -10.13 1.85 -7.25
CA ASN A 149 -8.77 1.85 -7.78
C ASN A 149 -8.43 0.57 -8.58
N GLY A 150 -9.39 -0.29 -8.87
CA GLY A 150 -9.13 -1.60 -9.47
C GLY A 150 -8.32 -2.53 -8.57
N ASP A 151 -8.42 -2.38 -7.24
CA ASP A 151 -7.67 -3.15 -6.25
C ASP A 151 -8.37 -4.45 -5.88
N ALA A 152 -7.74 -5.58 -6.23
CA ALA A 152 -8.25 -6.91 -5.90
C ALA A 152 -8.24 -7.20 -4.39
N ARG A 153 -7.30 -6.63 -3.62
CA ARG A 153 -7.27 -6.79 -2.15
C ARG A 153 -8.46 -6.12 -1.51
N TYR A 154 -8.81 -4.92 -1.99
CA TYR A 154 -10.00 -4.21 -1.51
C TYR A 154 -11.28 -5.00 -1.82
N ALA A 155 -11.41 -5.54 -3.04
CA ALA A 155 -12.54 -6.38 -3.43
C ALA A 155 -12.68 -7.63 -2.54
N LEU A 156 -11.58 -8.32 -2.25
CA LEU A 156 -11.54 -9.47 -1.34
C LEU A 156 -11.93 -9.09 0.09
N ASN A 157 -11.43 -7.97 0.61
CA ASN A 157 -11.76 -7.49 1.94
C ASN A 157 -13.25 -7.16 2.08
N LEU A 158 -13.89 -6.61 1.04
CA LEU A 158 -15.33 -6.38 1.04
C LEU A 158 -16.11 -7.70 1.19
N LEU A 159 -15.71 -8.75 0.47
CA LEU A 159 -16.37 -10.06 0.58
C LEU A 159 -16.11 -10.74 1.92
N ILE A 160 -14.91 -10.62 2.48
CA ILE A 160 -14.60 -11.16 3.82
C ILE A 160 -15.50 -10.50 4.87
N ARG A 161 -15.58 -9.16 4.88
CA ARG A 161 -16.43 -8.42 5.81
C ARG A 161 -17.90 -8.72 5.61
N ALA A 162 -18.35 -8.83 4.35
CA ALA A 162 -19.73 -9.24 4.04
C ALA A 162 -20.05 -10.65 4.59
N GLY A 163 -19.07 -11.56 4.50
CA GLY A 163 -19.16 -12.90 5.08
C GLY A 163 -19.27 -12.90 6.59
N GLU A 164 -18.41 -12.14 7.28
CA GLU A 164 -18.46 -11.98 8.74
C GLU A 164 -19.81 -11.41 9.22
N MET A 165 -20.34 -10.42 8.48
CA MET A 165 -21.67 -9.86 8.78
C MET A 165 -22.81 -10.86 8.56
N ALA A 166 -22.70 -11.67 7.49
CA ALA A 166 -23.68 -12.71 7.20
C ALA A 166 -23.67 -13.80 8.30
N GLU A 167 -22.48 -14.18 8.76
CA GLU A 167 -22.31 -15.14 9.86
C GLU A 167 -22.90 -14.61 11.17
N GLN A 168 -22.62 -13.36 11.55
CA GLN A 168 -23.19 -12.71 12.74
C GLN A 168 -24.73 -12.67 12.71
N LYS A 169 -25.32 -12.53 11.52
CA LYS A 169 -26.77 -12.51 11.30
C LYS A 169 -27.36 -13.90 11.04
N ASN A 170 -26.55 -14.97 11.09
CA ASN A 170 -26.94 -16.33 10.73
C ASN A 170 -27.60 -16.44 9.35
N LEU A 171 -27.12 -15.67 8.37
CA LEU A 171 -27.61 -15.73 7.01
C LEU A 171 -26.99 -16.92 6.26
N GLN A 172 -27.79 -17.56 5.44
CA GLN A 172 -27.35 -18.71 4.64
C GLN A 172 -26.70 -18.33 3.32
N LYS A 173 -26.78 -17.05 2.94
CA LYS A 173 -26.23 -16.54 1.68
C LYS A 173 -25.80 -15.10 1.85
N ILE A 174 -24.69 -14.75 1.21
CA ILE A 174 -24.18 -13.38 1.09
C ILE A 174 -24.75 -12.79 -0.19
N SER A 175 -25.48 -11.69 -0.06
CA SER A 175 -26.07 -10.93 -1.16
C SER A 175 -25.38 -9.57 -1.34
N ASP A 176 -25.84 -8.79 -2.32
CA ASP A 176 -25.46 -7.41 -2.56
C ASP A 176 -25.63 -6.52 -1.31
N LYS A 177 -26.65 -6.80 -0.46
CA LYS A 177 -26.93 -6.02 0.76
C LYS A 177 -25.78 -6.10 1.78
N GLU A 178 -25.25 -7.28 2.00
CA GLU A 178 -24.12 -7.48 2.91
C GLU A 178 -22.86 -6.82 2.38
N VAL A 179 -22.63 -6.86 1.06
CA VAL A 179 -21.50 -6.17 0.42
C VAL A 179 -21.64 -4.65 0.55
N GLU A 180 -22.83 -4.09 0.34
CA GLU A 180 -23.05 -2.64 0.49
C GLU A 180 -22.90 -2.19 1.96
N GLN A 181 -23.32 -3.01 2.92
CA GLN A 181 -23.07 -2.73 4.34
C GLN A 181 -21.57 -2.80 4.67
N ALA A 182 -20.86 -3.82 4.16
CA ALA A 182 -19.42 -3.94 4.32
C ALA A 182 -18.67 -2.73 3.74
N ARG A 183 -19.13 -2.21 2.59
CA ARG A 183 -18.58 -0.99 2.00
C ARG A 183 -18.72 0.22 2.93
N LYS A 184 -19.93 0.45 3.44
CA LYS A 184 -20.18 1.57 4.38
C LYS A 184 -19.30 1.49 5.62
N HIS A 185 -19.18 0.32 6.24
CA HIS A 185 -18.29 0.15 7.38
C HIS A 185 -16.81 0.34 7.03
N ALA A 186 -16.38 -0.11 5.84
CA ALA A 186 -15.00 0.13 5.40
C ALA A 186 -14.70 1.63 5.18
N GLU A 187 -15.68 2.40 4.68
CA GLU A 187 -15.57 3.85 4.54
C GLU A 187 -15.53 4.54 5.91
N GLU A 188 -16.40 4.12 6.86
CA GLU A 188 -16.40 4.62 8.24
C GLU A 188 -15.08 4.34 8.96
N ASP A 189 -14.55 3.12 8.88
CA ASP A 189 -13.26 2.73 9.44
C ASP A 189 -12.11 3.57 8.86
N LYS A 190 -12.10 3.79 7.54
CA LYS A 190 -11.10 4.61 6.87
C LYS A 190 -11.13 6.07 7.35
N VAL A 191 -12.32 6.63 7.52
CA VAL A 191 -12.49 7.96 8.08
C VAL A 191 -12.02 8.02 9.53
N ALA A 192 -12.37 7.02 10.35
CA ALA A 192 -11.93 6.93 11.74
C ALA A 192 -10.40 6.81 11.87
N GLU A 193 -9.76 6.03 10.99
CA GLU A 193 -8.29 5.91 10.92
C GLU A 193 -7.64 7.25 10.56
N ILE A 194 -8.16 7.94 9.53
CA ILE A 194 -7.66 9.27 9.15
C ILE A 194 -7.77 10.23 10.33
N ILE A 195 -8.93 10.30 10.98
CA ILE A 195 -9.13 11.19 12.13
C ILE A 195 -8.18 10.83 13.28
N SER A 196 -7.98 9.54 13.57
CA SER A 196 -7.08 9.09 14.64
C SER A 196 -5.61 9.43 14.37
N SER A 197 -5.21 9.48 13.10
CA SER A 197 -3.84 9.82 12.68
C SER A 197 -3.53 11.32 12.74
N LEU A 198 -4.55 12.18 12.84
CA LEU A 198 -4.38 13.63 12.91
C LEU A 198 -3.76 14.07 14.25
N PRO A 199 -2.93 15.12 14.26
CA PRO A 199 -2.49 15.78 15.47
C PRO A 199 -3.67 16.20 16.36
N GLU A 200 -3.46 16.22 17.67
CA GLU A 200 -4.52 16.48 18.67
C GLU A 200 -5.33 17.75 18.39
N HIS A 201 -4.65 18.85 18.10
CA HIS A 201 -5.33 20.11 17.77
C HIS A 201 -6.23 20.05 16.53
N GLN A 202 -5.82 19.28 15.52
CA GLN A 202 -6.63 19.07 14.31
C GLN A 202 -7.86 18.21 14.61
N ARG A 203 -7.73 17.15 15.43
CA ARG A 203 -8.86 16.35 15.90
C ARG A 203 -9.84 17.20 16.71
N MET A 204 -9.33 18.08 17.58
CA MET A 204 -10.17 18.97 18.37
C MET A 204 -10.91 20.00 17.51
N ALA A 205 -10.27 20.49 16.43
CA ALA A 205 -10.94 21.38 15.47
C ALA A 205 -12.08 20.64 14.74
N LEU A 206 -11.83 19.42 14.26
CA LEU A 206 -12.87 18.57 13.65
C LEU A 206 -14.02 18.28 14.62
N TYR A 207 -13.70 17.96 15.87
CA TYR A 207 -14.70 17.73 16.90
C TYR A 207 -15.54 18.99 17.18
N ALA A 208 -14.92 20.18 17.21
CA ALA A 208 -15.63 21.45 17.35
C ALA A 208 -16.61 21.67 16.18
N ILE A 209 -16.21 21.36 14.95
CA ILE A 209 -17.08 21.45 13.76
C ILE A 209 -18.24 20.46 13.85
N ALA A 210 -17.98 19.22 14.26
CA ALA A 210 -19.03 18.20 14.44
C ALA A 210 -20.08 18.62 15.48
N LEU A 211 -19.62 19.18 16.62
CA LEU A 211 -20.53 19.71 17.66
C LEU A 211 -21.37 20.90 17.16
N LEU A 212 -20.81 21.68 16.23
CA LEU A 212 -21.59 22.76 15.60
C LEU A 212 -22.68 22.17 14.69
N GLY A 213 -22.42 21.07 13.97
CA GLY A 213 -23.39 20.39 13.12
C GLY A 213 -24.60 19.84 13.87
N GLU A 214 -24.43 19.48 15.14
CA GLU A 214 -25.51 19.00 16.02
C GLU A 214 -26.29 20.10 16.75
N ALA A 215 -25.77 21.32 16.79
CA ALA A 215 -26.37 22.42 17.55
C ALA A 215 -27.60 23.03 16.84
N LYS A 216 -28.69 23.25 17.58
CA LYS A 216 -29.98 23.75 17.06
C LYS A 216 -29.96 25.22 16.60
N TYR A 217 -28.98 26.01 17.03
CA TYR A 217 -28.88 27.45 16.75
C TYR A 217 -27.46 27.79 16.31
N ILE A 218 -27.24 27.82 14.99
CA ILE A 218 -25.95 28.18 14.38
C ILE A 218 -26.21 29.21 13.30
N ARG A 219 -25.34 30.22 13.21
CA ARG A 219 -25.27 31.07 12.03
C ARG A 219 -24.63 30.30 10.90
N LEU A 220 -25.46 29.83 9.99
CA LEU A 220 -25.03 29.16 8.77
C LEU A 220 -25.16 30.13 7.62
N VAL A 221 -24.17 30.14 6.73
CA VAL A 221 -24.32 30.70 5.39
C VAL A 221 -24.63 29.54 4.47
N GLU A 222 -25.76 29.60 3.78
CA GLU A 222 -26.10 28.68 2.72
C GLU A 222 -25.77 29.33 1.38
N GLU A 223 -24.81 28.79 0.67
CA GLU A 223 -24.42 29.23 -0.66
C GLU A 223 -24.32 28.01 -1.58
N GLY A 224 -25.09 28.00 -2.66
CA GLY A 224 -25.10 26.88 -3.61
C GLY A 224 -25.61 25.55 -3.08
N GLY A 225 -26.37 25.53 -1.95
CA GLY A 225 -26.85 24.30 -1.29
C GLY A 225 -25.86 23.70 -0.28
N GLU A 226 -24.72 24.31 -0.07
CA GLU A 226 -23.74 23.94 0.93
C GLU A 226 -23.87 24.80 2.20
N LYS A 227 -23.58 24.22 3.36
CA LYS A 227 -23.64 24.88 4.66
C LYS A 227 -22.24 25.20 5.14
N PHE A 228 -21.99 26.48 5.40
CA PHE A 228 -20.71 26.97 5.90
C PHE A 228 -20.82 27.47 7.33
N TYR A 229 -19.83 27.15 8.16
CA TYR A 229 -19.70 27.65 9.52
C TYR A 229 -18.80 28.88 9.55
N PHE A 230 -19.12 29.84 10.40
CA PHE A 230 -18.21 30.96 10.63
C PHE A 230 -16.98 30.52 11.42
N SER A 231 -15.79 30.92 10.96
CA SER A 231 -14.53 30.56 11.61
C SER A 231 -14.45 30.97 13.08
N GLY A 232 -15.10 32.10 13.47
CA GLY A 232 -15.18 32.53 14.84
C GLY A 232 -15.96 31.56 15.75
N GLU A 233 -17.07 31.00 15.28
CA GLU A 233 -17.87 30.02 16.03
C GLU A 233 -17.12 28.69 16.18
N VAL A 234 -16.42 28.27 15.12
CA VAL A 234 -15.53 27.08 15.18
C VAL A 234 -14.43 27.30 16.21
N TYR A 235 -13.78 28.47 16.20
CA TYR A 235 -12.70 28.81 17.11
C TYR A 235 -13.18 28.89 18.58
N GLU A 236 -14.32 29.53 18.83
CA GLU A 236 -14.91 29.60 20.16
C GLU A 236 -15.22 28.19 20.70
N ARG A 237 -15.83 27.34 19.88
CA ARG A 237 -16.14 25.96 20.25
C ARG A 237 -14.88 25.16 20.52
N TYR A 238 -13.86 25.30 19.68
CA TYR A 238 -12.56 24.69 19.86
C TYR A 238 -11.91 25.11 21.20
N CYS A 239 -11.85 26.40 21.49
CA CYS A 239 -11.32 26.91 22.75
C CYS A 239 -12.06 26.37 23.97
N ASN A 240 -13.38 26.22 23.88
CA ASN A 240 -14.20 25.67 24.96
C ASN A 240 -13.96 24.18 25.18
N GLN A 241 -13.57 23.41 24.15
CA GLN A 241 -13.19 22.00 24.34
C GLN A 241 -11.80 21.85 24.96
N ILE A 242 -10.82 22.66 24.51
CA ILE A 242 -9.46 22.60 25.09
C ILE A 242 -9.47 22.94 26.60
N LYS A 243 -10.31 23.87 27.04
CA LYS A 243 -10.42 24.24 28.47
C LYS A 243 -11.01 23.11 29.34
N LYS A 244 -11.59 22.07 28.74
CA LYS A 244 -12.21 20.93 29.45
C LYS A 244 -11.28 19.73 29.58
N LEU A 245 -10.12 19.76 28.87
CA LEU A 245 -9.03 18.79 28.97
C LEU A 245 -8.02 19.24 30.02
#